data_8c55627ef94759cf28e080eaa2b44625
#
_entry.id   8c55627ef94759cf28e080eaa2b44625
#
_cell.length_a   1.000
_cell.length_b   1.000
_cell.length_c   1.000
_cell.angle_alpha   90.00
_cell.angle_beta   90.00
_cell.angle_gamma   90.00
#
_symmetry.space_group_name_H-M   'P 1'
#
loop_
_entity.id
_entity.type
_entity.pdbx_description
1 polymer ?
#
loop_
_entity_poly.entity_id
_entity_poly.type
_entity_poly.pdbx_seq_one_letter_code
_entity_poly.pdbx_strand_id
1 'polypeptide(L)'
;MLEHALTTTFVQTSDAFKYAEMVGLTSRSVTAYAAAKGLQYEMFLGIKKGVHPWQATFNRVFILDEMIERGMTGWVCYMDADAWIEDQSFDLERYLDAHADRAAIFTSSLASDNWWDVNDGVFFLNLSNEVGVRLAKEWKARCLEAWPRIEHVTNFPQGGPDDQSILHEILAASSEYEAAIWVESPDLINSAWATFIRQHLRSNATDLRSRVAHIREEISRILDSGSANEGTALGGSAVDIVAGLYEGILGRPADGGSENPYIKTVERRGV
;
A
#
# COMPACT_ATOMS: atom_id res chain seq x y z
N MET A 1 27.24 -16.14 -12.14
CA MET A 1 26.54 -14.86 -12.06
C MET A 1 25.50 -15.04 -10.97
N LEU A 2 25.59 -14.30 -9.87
CA LEU A 2 24.52 -14.30 -8.87
C LEU A 2 23.33 -13.60 -9.55
N GLU A 3 22.28 -14.36 -9.85
CA GLU A 3 20.98 -13.77 -10.18
C GLU A 3 20.60 -12.85 -9.01
N HIS A 4 20.59 -11.56 -9.25
CA HIS A 4 19.99 -10.63 -8.32
C HIS A 4 18.49 -10.91 -8.35
N ALA A 5 18.00 -11.67 -7.37
CA ALA A 5 16.58 -11.76 -7.10
C ALA A 5 16.04 -10.32 -7.04
N LEU A 6 15.04 -10.00 -7.86
CA LEU A 6 14.42 -8.69 -7.86
C LEU A 6 13.82 -8.46 -6.48
N THR A 7 14.38 -7.51 -5.73
CA THR A 7 13.85 -7.17 -4.41
C THR A 7 12.45 -6.57 -4.57
N THR A 8 11.51 -7.02 -3.74
CA THR A 8 10.17 -6.42 -3.70
C THR A 8 9.98 -5.67 -2.38
N THR A 9 9.50 -4.43 -2.47
CA THR A 9 9.17 -3.61 -1.32
C THR A 9 7.68 -3.29 -1.34
N PHE A 10 6.96 -3.67 -0.28
CA PHE A 10 5.60 -3.21 -0.06
C PHE A 10 5.60 -1.82 0.54
N VAL A 11 4.70 -0.96 0.09
CA VAL A 11 4.54 0.41 0.58
C VAL A 11 3.08 0.67 0.88
N GLN A 12 2.78 1.10 2.10
CA GLN A 12 1.46 1.62 2.45
C GLN A 12 1.53 3.05 2.94
N THR A 13 0.52 3.84 2.60
CA THR A 13 0.44 5.22 3.08
C THR A 13 -0.94 5.57 3.60
N SER A 14 -0.97 6.52 4.53
CA SER A 14 -2.22 7.07 5.06
C SER A 14 -2.00 8.50 5.55
N ASP A 15 -3.05 9.30 5.63
CA ASP A 15 -3.02 10.45 6.52
C ASP A 15 -2.87 9.98 7.98
N ALA A 16 -2.31 10.83 8.84
CA ALA A 16 -1.99 10.45 10.21
C ALA A 16 -3.21 10.46 11.16
N PHE A 17 -4.42 10.78 10.68
CA PHE A 17 -5.60 11.00 11.54
C PHE A 17 -6.79 10.15 11.14
N LYS A 18 -7.33 10.38 9.95
CA LYS A 18 -8.62 9.83 9.52
C LYS A 18 -8.54 8.33 9.20
N TYR A 19 -7.48 7.91 8.52
CA TYR A 19 -7.29 6.53 8.08
C TYR A 19 -6.15 5.80 8.80
N ALA A 20 -5.56 6.41 9.85
CA ALA A 20 -4.45 5.82 10.60
C ALA A 20 -4.82 4.47 11.26
N GLU A 21 -6.03 4.36 11.84
CA GLU A 21 -6.51 3.09 12.40
C GLU A 21 -6.66 2.01 11.31
N MET A 22 -7.17 2.39 10.15
CA MET A 22 -7.36 1.46 9.03
C MET A 22 -6.04 0.89 8.54
N VAL A 23 -5.04 1.74 8.26
CA VAL A 23 -3.72 1.26 7.83
C VAL A 23 -3.02 0.48 8.93
N GLY A 24 -3.22 0.84 10.20
CA GLY A 24 -2.70 0.07 11.34
C GLY A 24 -3.26 -1.35 11.42
N LEU A 25 -4.48 -1.58 10.95
CA LEU A 25 -5.06 -2.92 10.83
C LEU A 25 -4.53 -3.67 9.62
N THR A 26 -4.61 -3.06 8.43
CA THR A 26 -4.22 -3.71 7.18
C THR A 26 -2.73 -4.03 7.11
N SER A 27 -1.88 -3.16 7.67
CA SER A 27 -0.44 -3.37 7.75
C SER A 27 -0.04 -4.67 8.44
N ARG A 28 -0.87 -5.20 9.34
CA ARG A 28 -0.57 -6.45 10.05
C ARG A 28 -0.46 -7.64 9.10
N SER A 29 -1.38 -7.77 8.13
CA SER A 29 -1.30 -8.85 7.13
C SER A 29 -0.14 -8.65 6.16
N VAL A 30 0.16 -7.38 5.79
CA VAL A 30 1.28 -7.06 4.90
C VAL A 30 2.61 -7.35 5.59
N THR A 31 2.75 -6.95 6.87
CA THR A 31 3.95 -7.24 7.66
C THR A 31 4.16 -8.74 7.84
N ALA A 32 3.09 -9.50 8.14
CA ALA A 32 3.17 -10.95 8.30
C ALA A 32 3.64 -11.62 7.00
N TYR A 33 3.04 -11.24 5.86
CA TYR A 33 3.42 -11.76 4.56
C TYR A 33 4.86 -11.39 4.20
N ALA A 34 5.23 -10.11 4.32
CA ALA A 34 6.57 -9.64 4.00
C ALA A 34 7.64 -10.35 4.85
N ALA A 35 7.41 -10.49 6.14
CA ALA A 35 8.31 -11.22 7.05
C ALA A 35 8.45 -12.69 6.65
N ALA A 36 7.35 -13.39 6.34
CA ALA A 36 7.36 -14.81 5.95
C ALA A 36 8.08 -15.05 4.62
N LYS A 37 8.06 -14.05 3.71
CA LYS A 37 8.69 -14.14 2.38
C LYS A 37 10.07 -13.45 2.29
N GLY A 38 10.57 -12.85 3.38
CA GLY A 38 11.84 -12.12 3.38
C GLY A 38 11.81 -10.83 2.55
N LEU A 39 10.63 -10.21 2.40
CA LEU A 39 10.40 -8.99 1.62
C LEU A 39 10.45 -7.75 2.51
N GLN A 40 10.63 -6.58 1.89
CA GLN A 40 10.64 -5.31 2.61
C GLN A 40 9.22 -4.72 2.73
N TYR A 41 8.98 -3.99 3.82
CA TYR A 41 7.75 -3.23 4.02
C TYR A 41 8.07 -1.84 4.59
N GLU A 42 7.55 -0.81 3.94
CA GLU A 42 7.65 0.59 4.37
C GLU A 42 6.25 1.17 4.57
N MET A 43 6.02 1.88 5.68
CA MET A 43 4.76 2.58 5.94
C MET A 43 5.03 4.06 6.17
N PHE A 44 4.23 4.92 5.53
CA PHE A 44 4.26 6.36 5.75
C PHE A 44 2.91 6.85 6.29
N LEU A 45 2.95 7.51 7.45
CA LEU A 45 1.81 8.18 8.06
C LEU A 45 1.98 9.69 7.99
N GLY A 46 1.11 10.35 7.24
CA GLY A 46 1.15 11.80 7.03
C GLY A 46 0.69 12.20 5.64
N ILE A 47 0.98 13.45 5.30
CA ILE A 47 0.67 14.04 4.00
C ILE A 47 1.97 14.63 3.44
N LYS A 48 2.48 14.07 2.34
CA LYS A 48 3.73 14.52 1.70
C LYS A 48 3.59 15.94 1.14
N LYS A 49 2.40 16.26 0.61
CA LYS A 49 2.09 17.59 0.09
C LYS A 49 0.63 17.93 0.34
N GLY A 50 0.39 19.13 0.90
CA GLY A 50 -0.94 19.61 1.26
C GLY A 50 -1.23 19.56 2.75
N VAL A 51 -2.49 19.79 3.11
CA VAL A 51 -2.94 19.90 4.51
C VAL A 51 -4.27 19.18 4.78
N HIS A 52 -4.97 18.74 3.75
CA HIS A 52 -6.25 18.06 3.87
C HIS A 52 -6.08 16.53 3.80
N PRO A 53 -6.76 15.74 4.66
CA PRO A 53 -6.57 14.28 4.72
C PRO A 53 -6.69 13.56 3.38
N TRP A 54 -7.58 14.00 2.49
CA TRP A 54 -7.74 13.38 1.18
C TRP A 54 -6.50 13.54 0.27
N GLN A 55 -5.69 14.59 0.50
CA GLN A 55 -4.47 14.84 -0.27
C GLN A 55 -3.37 13.81 0.01
N ALA A 56 -3.57 12.95 1.03
CA ALA A 56 -2.70 11.79 1.25
C ALA A 56 -2.73 10.78 0.08
N THR A 57 -3.72 10.83 -0.80
CA THR A 57 -3.74 10.00 -2.02
C THR A 57 -2.51 10.29 -2.89
N PHE A 58 -2.03 11.53 -2.91
CA PHE A 58 -0.81 11.91 -3.64
C PHE A 58 0.49 11.41 -3.00
N ASN A 59 0.47 10.86 -1.78
CA ASN A 59 1.68 10.33 -1.13
C ASN A 59 2.41 9.34 -2.03
N ARG A 60 1.67 8.52 -2.79
CA ARG A 60 2.22 7.49 -3.68
C ARG A 60 3.24 8.06 -4.67
N VAL A 61 2.92 9.15 -5.34
CA VAL A 61 3.83 9.73 -6.35
C VAL A 61 5.09 10.35 -5.73
N PHE A 62 5.00 10.88 -4.51
CA PHE A 62 6.16 11.43 -3.81
C PHE A 62 7.05 10.32 -3.25
N ILE A 63 6.47 9.25 -2.71
CA ILE A 63 7.21 8.12 -2.16
C ILE A 63 7.91 7.34 -3.27
N LEU A 64 7.26 7.08 -4.40
CA LEU A 64 7.89 6.44 -5.54
C LEU A 64 9.11 7.21 -6.04
N ASP A 65 9.01 8.54 -6.13
CA ASP A 65 10.13 9.38 -6.52
C ASP A 65 11.26 9.37 -5.46
N GLU A 66 10.94 9.44 -4.17
CA GLU A 66 11.92 9.28 -3.08
C GLU A 66 12.63 7.92 -3.11
N MET A 67 11.91 6.84 -3.45
CA MET A 67 12.51 5.51 -3.63
C MET A 67 13.49 5.48 -4.81
N ILE A 68 13.13 6.13 -5.92
CA ILE A 68 14.02 6.30 -7.09
C ILE A 68 15.25 7.12 -6.70
N GLU A 69 15.09 8.23 -5.97
CA GLU A 69 16.20 9.07 -5.50
C GLU A 69 17.14 8.32 -4.53
N ARG A 70 16.61 7.37 -3.75
CA ARG A 70 17.41 6.46 -2.89
C ARG A 70 18.14 5.38 -3.69
N GLY A 71 17.94 5.30 -5.01
CA GLY A 71 18.54 4.28 -5.87
C GLY A 71 17.94 2.89 -5.70
N MET A 72 16.69 2.80 -5.24
CA MET A 72 16.00 1.52 -5.10
C MET A 72 15.73 0.92 -6.49
N THR A 73 15.81 -0.39 -6.57
CA THR A 73 15.55 -1.20 -7.77
C THR A 73 14.61 -2.35 -7.44
N GLY A 74 14.10 -3.04 -8.45
CA GLY A 74 13.14 -4.13 -8.28
C GLY A 74 11.71 -3.62 -8.26
N TRP A 75 10.82 -4.42 -7.69
CA TRP A 75 9.39 -4.12 -7.66
C TRP A 75 8.97 -3.36 -6.40
N VAL A 76 8.15 -2.35 -6.56
CA VAL A 76 7.42 -1.69 -5.48
C VAL A 76 5.96 -2.07 -5.59
N CYS A 77 5.40 -2.69 -4.56
CA CYS A 77 3.97 -2.92 -4.40
C CYS A 77 3.38 -1.79 -3.56
N TYR A 78 2.74 -0.82 -4.20
CA TYR A 78 1.99 0.20 -3.48
C TYR A 78 0.61 -0.32 -3.10
N MET A 79 0.17 0.02 -1.89
CA MET A 79 -1.14 -0.37 -1.36
C MET A 79 -1.77 0.80 -0.59
N ASP A 80 -3.02 1.09 -0.86
CA ASP A 80 -3.80 2.04 -0.07
C ASP A 80 -4.03 1.57 1.37
N ALA A 81 -4.40 2.49 2.25
CA ALA A 81 -4.66 2.23 3.66
C ALA A 81 -5.74 1.15 3.92
N ASP A 82 -6.63 0.93 2.96
CA ASP A 82 -7.74 -0.03 3.01
C ASP A 82 -7.49 -1.33 2.22
N ALA A 83 -6.22 -1.56 1.86
CA ALA A 83 -5.79 -2.79 1.17
C ALA A 83 -4.98 -3.70 2.11
N TRP A 84 -5.16 -5.02 1.95
CA TRP A 84 -4.46 -6.03 2.76
C TRP A 84 -4.13 -7.28 1.96
N ILE A 85 -3.15 -8.06 2.42
CA ILE A 85 -2.83 -9.37 1.86
C ILE A 85 -3.85 -10.39 2.38
N GLU A 86 -4.64 -10.97 1.48
CA GLU A 86 -5.62 -12.00 1.78
C GLU A 86 -4.98 -13.39 1.81
N ASP A 87 -4.23 -13.73 0.76
CA ASP A 87 -3.55 -15.02 0.67
C ASP A 87 -2.09 -14.90 1.11
N GLN A 88 -1.83 -15.35 2.36
CA GLN A 88 -0.49 -15.38 2.94
C GLN A 88 0.44 -16.42 2.30
N SER A 89 -0.09 -17.33 1.49
CA SER A 89 0.67 -18.39 0.80
C SER A 89 1.10 -18.00 -0.61
N PHE A 90 0.54 -16.93 -1.19
CA PHE A 90 0.76 -16.53 -2.57
C PHE A 90 2.24 -16.45 -2.94
N ASP A 91 2.60 -17.00 -4.09
CA ASP A 91 3.97 -17.00 -4.63
C ASP A 91 4.21 -15.74 -5.48
N LEU A 92 4.51 -14.63 -4.78
CA LEU A 92 4.72 -13.32 -5.42
C LEU A 92 5.98 -13.30 -6.30
N GLU A 93 7.04 -14.00 -5.89
CA GLU A 93 8.29 -14.05 -6.67
C GLU A 93 8.03 -14.64 -8.05
N ARG A 94 7.42 -15.82 -8.09
CA ARG A 94 7.04 -16.47 -9.35
C ARG A 94 6.09 -15.62 -10.19
N TYR A 95 5.15 -14.90 -9.54
CA TYR A 95 4.23 -14.02 -10.24
C TYR A 95 4.96 -12.85 -10.90
N LEU A 96 5.86 -12.18 -10.18
CA LEU A 96 6.62 -11.05 -10.70
C LEU A 96 7.67 -11.47 -11.74
N ASP A 97 8.26 -12.66 -11.61
CA ASP A 97 9.16 -13.22 -12.61
C ASP A 97 8.46 -13.43 -13.95
N ALA A 98 7.20 -13.87 -13.93
CA ALA A 98 6.40 -14.00 -15.15
C ALA A 98 6.09 -12.66 -15.83
N HIS A 99 6.28 -11.54 -15.13
CA HIS A 99 6.05 -10.16 -15.59
C HIS A 99 7.33 -9.30 -15.58
N ALA A 100 8.51 -9.94 -15.54
CA ALA A 100 9.78 -9.24 -15.36
C ALA A 100 10.09 -8.20 -16.45
N ASP A 101 9.51 -8.35 -17.65
CA ASP A 101 9.60 -7.42 -18.76
C ASP A 101 8.68 -6.20 -18.64
N ARG A 102 7.73 -6.22 -17.70
CA ARG A 102 6.75 -5.15 -17.52
C ARG A 102 7.28 -4.00 -16.68
N ALA A 103 6.83 -2.79 -17.04
CA ALA A 103 7.13 -1.57 -16.29
C ALA A 103 6.24 -1.40 -15.06
N ALA A 104 4.98 -1.83 -15.16
CA ALA A 104 4.02 -1.79 -14.08
C ALA A 104 2.92 -2.85 -14.26
N ILE A 105 2.24 -3.15 -13.16
CA ILE A 105 1.03 -3.99 -13.12
C ILE A 105 -0.03 -3.18 -12.39
N PHE A 106 -1.10 -2.83 -13.09
CA PHE A 106 -2.28 -2.18 -12.55
C PHE A 106 -3.49 -3.10 -12.69
N THR A 107 -4.62 -2.70 -12.12
CA THR A 107 -5.89 -3.40 -12.26
C THR A 107 -6.91 -2.46 -12.92
N SER A 108 -7.79 -2.97 -13.77
CA SER A 108 -8.88 -2.16 -14.32
C SER A 108 -9.73 -1.55 -13.19
N SER A 109 -10.13 -0.29 -13.35
CA SER A 109 -11.08 0.35 -12.44
C SER A 109 -12.52 -0.19 -12.60
N LEU A 110 -12.79 -0.91 -13.71
CA LEU A 110 -14.10 -1.40 -14.15
C LEU A 110 -15.09 -0.26 -14.50
N ALA A 111 -14.61 0.98 -14.62
CA ALA A 111 -15.47 2.10 -15.02
C ALA A 111 -15.64 2.18 -16.56
N SER A 112 -14.66 1.66 -17.31
CA SER A 112 -14.73 1.53 -18.78
C SER A 112 -13.91 0.33 -19.28
N ASP A 113 -14.01 0.05 -20.58
CA ASP A 113 -13.22 -1.00 -21.25
C ASP A 113 -11.85 -0.49 -21.74
N ASN A 114 -11.48 0.75 -21.42
CA ASN A 114 -10.18 1.29 -21.82
C ASN A 114 -9.06 0.71 -20.95
N TRP A 115 -7.96 0.29 -21.57
CA TRP A 115 -6.80 -0.27 -20.89
C TRP A 115 -6.17 0.67 -19.85
N TRP A 116 -6.24 2.00 -20.10
CA TRP A 116 -5.70 3.03 -19.22
C TRP A 116 -6.61 3.40 -18.04
N ASP A 117 -7.84 2.90 -18.03
CA ASP A 117 -8.79 3.12 -16.92
C ASP A 117 -8.49 2.16 -15.77
N VAL A 118 -7.44 2.46 -15.04
CA VAL A 118 -6.90 1.62 -13.98
C VAL A 118 -7.26 2.15 -12.59
N ASN A 119 -7.34 1.25 -11.61
CA ASN A 119 -7.43 1.59 -10.19
C ASN A 119 -6.02 1.59 -9.61
N ASP A 120 -5.59 2.73 -9.05
CA ASP A 120 -4.26 2.93 -8.48
C ASP A 120 -4.15 2.67 -6.97
N GLY A 121 -5.21 2.09 -6.36
CA GLY A 121 -5.20 1.74 -4.93
C GLY A 121 -4.25 0.60 -4.56
N VAL A 122 -4.01 -0.33 -5.51
CA VAL A 122 -2.98 -1.36 -5.41
C VAL A 122 -2.35 -1.54 -6.79
N PHE A 123 -1.04 -1.44 -6.86
CA PHE A 123 -0.29 -1.68 -8.09
C PHE A 123 1.15 -2.10 -7.80
N PHE A 124 1.79 -2.70 -8.81
CA PHE A 124 3.23 -2.96 -8.80
C PHE A 124 3.91 -2.04 -9.81
N LEU A 125 5.04 -1.45 -9.42
CA LEU A 125 5.90 -0.64 -10.28
C LEU A 125 7.32 -1.20 -10.27
N ASN A 126 7.88 -1.47 -11.44
CA ASN A 126 9.22 -2.00 -11.59
C ASN A 126 10.25 -0.86 -11.70
N LEU A 127 10.97 -0.58 -10.61
CA LEU A 127 12.03 0.43 -10.58
C LEU A 127 13.32 0.00 -11.27
N SER A 128 13.45 -1.28 -11.67
CA SER A 128 14.53 -1.73 -12.56
C SER A 128 14.22 -1.50 -14.04
N ASN A 129 12.99 -1.14 -14.38
CA ASN A 129 12.56 -0.87 -15.74
C ASN A 129 12.53 0.64 -16.01
N GLU A 130 13.23 1.10 -17.05
CA GLU A 130 13.34 2.54 -17.37
C GLU A 130 11.97 3.19 -17.65
N VAL A 131 11.03 2.44 -18.25
CA VAL A 131 9.66 2.92 -18.50
C VAL A 131 8.90 3.08 -17.18
N GLY A 132 9.09 2.18 -16.22
CA GLY A 132 8.51 2.27 -14.88
C GLY A 132 9.02 3.48 -14.11
N VAL A 133 10.33 3.71 -14.13
CA VAL A 133 10.95 4.90 -13.52
C VAL A 133 10.42 6.19 -14.18
N ARG A 134 10.32 6.21 -15.51
CA ARG A 134 9.80 7.38 -16.24
C ARG A 134 8.33 7.65 -15.89
N LEU A 135 7.49 6.61 -15.84
CA LEU A 135 6.09 6.73 -15.43
C LEU A 135 5.94 7.37 -14.04
N ALA A 136 6.69 6.90 -13.05
CA ALA A 136 6.64 7.48 -11.70
C ALA A 136 7.01 8.96 -11.68
N LYS A 137 8.07 9.34 -12.39
CA LYS A 137 8.53 10.73 -12.49
C LYS A 137 7.54 11.62 -13.22
N GLU A 138 6.99 11.15 -14.32
CA GLU A 138 5.96 11.87 -15.08
C GLU A 138 4.70 12.06 -14.25
N TRP A 139 4.24 11.02 -13.56
CA TRP A 139 3.08 11.09 -12.69
C TRP A 139 3.25 12.14 -11.59
N LYS A 140 4.38 12.15 -10.89
CA LYS A 140 4.71 13.20 -9.91
C LYS A 140 4.71 14.59 -10.57
N ALA A 141 5.36 14.75 -11.72
CA ALA A 141 5.44 16.03 -12.42
C ALA A 141 4.05 16.57 -12.79
N ARG A 142 3.18 15.73 -13.36
CA ARG A 142 1.80 16.09 -13.71
C ARG A 142 0.95 16.42 -12.48
N CYS A 143 1.13 15.70 -11.37
CA CYS A 143 0.48 16.03 -10.11
C CYS A 143 0.93 17.40 -9.57
N LEU A 144 2.21 17.75 -9.71
CA LEU A 144 2.73 19.06 -9.32
C LEU A 144 2.20 20.18 -10.22
N GLU A 145 2.08 19.96 -11.53
CA GLU A 145 1.45 20.90 -12.48
C GLU A 145 -0.04 21.15 -12.13
N ALA A 146 -0.76 20.11 -11.74
CA ALA A 146 -2.14 20.21 -11.32
C ALA A 146 -2.32 20.84 -9.93
N TRP A 147 -1.26 20.87 -9.11
CA TRP A 147 -1.34 21.24 -7.69
C TRP A 147 -2.03 22.56 -7.37
N PRO A 148 -1.83 23.67 -8.12
CA PRO A 148 -2.53 24.94 -7.85
C PRO A 148 -4.07 24.83 -7.89
N ARG A 149 -4.60 23.83 -8.58
CA ARG A 149 -6.05 23.53 -8.63
C ARG A 149 -6.51 22.60 -7.51
N ILE A 150 -5.57 21.95 -6.83
CA ILE A 150 -5.80 20.90 -5.84
C ILE A 150 -5.60 21.41 -4.40
N GLU A 151 -4.62 22.28 -4.18
CA GLU A 151 -4.13 22.66 -2.85
C GLU A 151 -5.19 23.25 -1.91
N HIS A 152 -6.19 23.96 -2.45
CA HIS A 152 -7.25 24.58 -1.68
C HIS A 152 -8.53 23.73 -1.54
N VAL A 153 -8.55 22.55 -2.16
CA VAL A 153 -9.73 21.67 -2.15
C VAL A 153 -9.76 20.90 -0.83
N THR A 154 -10.80 21.13 -0.01
CA THR A 154 -10.90 20.58 1.34
C THR A 154 -11.36 19.13 1.40
N ASN A 155 -12.15 18.69 0.40
CA ASN A 155 -12.69 17.33 0.30
C ASN A 155 -12.23 16.67 -1.00
N PHE A 156 -12.28 15.35 -1.04
CA PHE A 156 -11.98 14.60 -2.27
C PHE A 156 -12.83 15.13 -3.43
N PRO A 157 -12.20 15.56 -4.54
CA PRO A 157 -12.91 16.20 -5.64
C PRO A 157 -13.80 15.19 -6.37
N GLN A 158 -15.04 15.59 -6.68
CA GLN A 158 -15.89 14.82 -7.57
C GLN A 158 -15.68 15.34 -9.02
N GLY A 159 -14.94 14.58 -9.84
CA GLY A 159 -14.66 14.95 -11.22
C GLY A 159 -13.59 16.05 -11.40
N GLY A 160 -12.79 16.32 -10.37
CA GLY A 160 -11.61 17.20 -10.44
C GLY A 160 -10.32 16.39 -10.55
N PRO A 161 -9.17 17.06 -10.73
CA PRO A 161 -7.91 16.35 -10.81
C PRO A 161 -7.59 15.71 -9.45
N ASP A 162 -7.43 14.39 -9.46
CA ASP A 162 -6.85 13.58 -8.40
C ASP A 162 -5.69 12.77 -8.98
N ASP A 163 -5.01 12.01 -8.14
CA ASP A 163 -3.86 11.21 -8.55
C ASP A 163 -4.22 10.17 -9.61
N GLN A 164 -5.35 9.48 -9.48
CA GLN A 164 -5.79 8.47 -10.44
C GLN A 164 -6.20 9.09 -11.78
N SER A 165 -6.97 10.17 -11.80
CA SER A 165 -7.38 10.83 -13.04
C SER A 165 -6.17 11.39 -13.82
N ILE A 166 -5.15 11.90 -13.11
CA ILE A 166 -3.90 12.35 -13.73
C ILE A 166 -3.14 11.14 -14.31
N LEU A 167 -3.10 10.00 -13.61
CA LEU A 167 -2.51 8.77 -14.14
C LEU A 167 -3.22 8.34 -15.44
N HIS A 168 -4.55 8.36 -15.46
CA HIS A 168 -5.33 8.01 -16.66
C HIS A 168 -4.97 8.89 -17.85
N GLU A 169 -4.82 10.22 -17.66
CA GLU A 169 -4.39 11.13 -18.73
C GLU A 169 -3.00 10.76 -19.28
N ILE A 170 -2.05 10.41 -18.42
CA ILE A 170 -0.70 9.98 -18.81
C ILE A 170 -0.76 8.68 -19.62
N LEU A 171 -1.47 7.68 -19.11
CA LEU A 171 -1.56 6.38 -19.75
C LEU A 171 -2.27 6.46 -21.11
N ALA A 172 -3.40 7.18 -21.18
CA ALA A 172 -4.17 7.34 -22.42
C ALA A 172 -3.39 8.04 -23.53
N ALA A 173 -2.39 8.85 -23.19
CA ALA A 173 -1.62 9.62 -24.15
C ALA A 173 -0.42 8.85 -24.75
N SER A 174 -0.11 7.61 -24.29
CA SER A 174 1.14 6.94 -24.66
C SER A 174 0.95 5.46 -25.02
N SER A 175 1.16 5.12 -26.27
CA SER A 175 1.22 3.73 -26.72
C SER A 175 2.43 2.96 -26.16
N GLU A 176 3.46 3.66 -25.71
CA GLU A 176 4.61 3.02 -25.04
C GLU A 176 4.20 2.46 -23.68
N TYR A 177 3.38 3.20 -22.91
CA TYR A 177 2.84 2.70 -21.64
C TYR A 177 1.87 1.55 -21.87
N GLU A 178 1.05 1.59 -22.92
CA GLU A 178 0.17 0.46 -23.28
C GLU A 178 0.97 -0.84 -23.51
N ALA A 179 2.09 -0.76 -24.20
CA ALA A 179 2.94 -1.91 -24.47
C ALA A 179 3.69 -2.42 -23.24
N ALA A 180 4.04 -1.52 -22.30
CA ALA A 180 4.91 -1.82 -21.15
C ALA A 180 4.13 -2.20 -19.87
N ILE A 181 2.85 -1.88 -19.78
CA ILE A 181 2.03 -2.12 -18.59
C ILE A 181 1.21 -3.40 -18.77
N TRP A 182 1.11 -4.17 -17.70
CA TRP A 182 0.18 -5.28 -17.58
C TRP A 182 -1.06 -4.83 -16.80
N VAL A 183 -2.25 -5.05 -17.37
CA VAL A 183 -3.52 -4.84 -16.67
C VAL A 183 -4.02 -6.17 -16.16
N GLU A 184 -3.94 -6.35 -14.84
CA GLU A 184 -4.29 -7.58 -14.16
C GLU A 184 -5.80 -7.67 -13.88
N SER A 185 -6.27 -8.88 -13.68
CA SER A 185 -7.64 -9.14 -13.26
C SER A 185 -7.91 -8.60 -11.83
N PRO A 186 -9.06 -7.95 -11.60
CA PRO A 186 -9.49 -7.59 -10.26
C PRO A 186 -9.80 -8.80 -9.35
N ASP A 187 -9.83 -10.01 -9.91
CA ASP A 187 -9.95 -11.24 -9.13
C ASP A 187 -8.66 -11.60 -8.38
N LEU A 188 -7.51 -11.08 -8.82
CA LEU A 188 -6.23 -11.32 -8.16
C LEU A 188 -5.86 -10.23 -7.17
N ILE A 189 -5.94 -8.96 -7.58
CA ILE A 189 -5.55 -7.81 -6.76
C ILE A 189 -6.57 -6.67 -6.88
N ASN A 190 -6.60 -5.81 -5.88
CA ASN A 190 -7.22 -4.47 -5.91
C ASN A 190 -8.76 -4.47 -6.05
N SER A 191 -9.42 -5.46 -5.48
CA SER A 191 -10.88 -5.51 -5.34
C SER A 191 -11.29 -6.11 -4.00
N ALA A 192 -12.57 -5.99 -3.65
CA ALA A 192 -13.11 -6.57 -2.41
C ALA A 192 -13.17 -8.11 -2.44
N TRP A 193 -13.09 -8.72 -3.62
CA TRP A 193 -13.13 -10.17 -3.82
C TRP A 193 -11.81 -10.76 -4.32
N ALA A 194 -10.78 -9.93 -4.46
CA ALA A 194 -9.48 -10.37 -4.92
C ALA A 194 -8.92 -11.51 -4.06
N THR A 195 -8.22 -12.42 -4.71
CA THR A 195 -7.69 -13.62 -4.03
C THR A 195 -6.36 -13.36 -3.34
N PHE A 196 -5.54 -12.41 -3.82
CA PHE A 196 -4.23 -12.12 -3.23
C PHE A 196 -4.22 -10.81 -2.43
N ILE A 197 -4.50 -9.65 -3.05
CA ILE A 197 -4.55 -8.36 -2.35
C ILE A 197 -5.94 -7.79 -2.48
N ARG A 198 -6.68 -7.79 -1.36
CA ARG A 198 -8.00 -7.16 -1.28
C ARG A 198 -7.90 -5.68 -0.98
N GLN A 199 -8.86 -4.92 -1.49
CA GLN A 199 -9.09 -3.54 -1.14
C GLN A 199 -10.56 -3.31 -0.81
N HIS A 200 -10.83 -2.67 0.34
CA HIS A 200 -12.20 -2.32 0.73
C HIS A 200 -12.57 -0.93 0.23
N LEU A 201 -13.05 -0.86 -1.00
CA LEU A 201 -13.42 0.39 -1.67
C LEU A 201 -14.50 1.16 -0.92
N ARG A 202 -14.50 2.49 -1.06
CA ARG A 202 -15.50 3.38 -0.43
C ARG A 202 -16.93 3.04 -0.84
N SER A 203 -17.14 2.48 -2.01
CA SER A 203 -18.45 2.02 -2.50
C SER A 203 -19.03 0.83 -1.72
N ASN A 204 -18.20 0.09 -0.98
CA ASN A 204 -18.61 -1.15 -0.30
C ASN A 204 -19.15 -0.91 1.11
N ALA A 205 -18.96 0.28 1.69
CA ALA A 205 -19.53 0.64 2.99
C ALA A 205 -19.78 2.15 3.10
N THR A 206 -20.87 2.51 3.79
CA THR A 206 -21.37 3.88 3.85
C THR A 206 -20.61 4.78 4.81
N ASP A 207 -19.86 4.23 5.76
CA ASP A 207 -19.12 4.99 6.74
C ASP A 207 -17.78 4.35 7.14
N LEU A 208 -16.87 5.16 7.68
CA LEU A 208 -15.53 4.76 8.05
C LEU A 208 -15.50 3.69 9.16
N ARG A 209 -16.43 3.75 10.13
CA ARG A 209 -16.44 2.78 11.25
C ARG A 209 -16.80 1.39 10.77
N SER A 210 -17.80 1.27 9.90
CA SER A 210 -18.19 -0.01 9.29
C SER A 210 -17.06 -0.59 8.46
N ARG A 211 -16.32 0.25 7.71
CA ARG A 211 -15.13 -0.20 6.96
C ARG A 211 -14.04 -0.73 7.89
N VAL A 212 -13.71 0.02 8.94
CA VAL A 212 -12.69 -0.37 9.93
C VAL A 212 -13.09 -1.66 10.64
N ALA A 213 -14.38 -1.80 11.03
CA ALA A 213 -14.88 -3.01 11.68
C ALA A 213 -14.74 -4.24 10.77
N HIS A 214 -15.18 -4.13 9.51
CA HIS A 214 -15.04 -5.21 8.53
C HIS A 214 -13.58 -5.59 8.30
N ILE A 215 -12.70 -4.61 8.06
CA ILE A 215 -11.26 -4.88 7.88
C ILE A 215 -10.67 -5.57 9.11
N ARG A 216 -11.06 -5.16 10.32
CA ARG A 216 -10.60 -5.80 11.57
C ARG A 216 -10.96 -7.27 11.62
N GLU A 217 -12.21 -7.63 11.26
CA GLU A 217 -12.68 -9.02 11.21
C GLU A 217 -11.88 -9.84 10.19
N GLU A 218 -11.67 -9.30 8.98
CA GLU A 218 -10.90 -9.97 7.93
C GLU A 218 -9.43 -10.18 8.33
N ILE A 219 -8.78 -9.16 8.88
CA ILE A 219 -7.38 -9.28 9.33
C ILE A 219 -7.25 -10.28 10.47
N SER A 220 -8.18 -10.30 11.44
CA SER A 220 -8.18 -11.31 12.51
C SER A 220 -8.32 -12.71 11.94
N ARG A 221 -9.27 -12.93 11.04
CA ARG A 221 -9.47 -14.22 10.34
C ARG A 221 -8.20 -14.71 9.65
N ILE A 222 -7.52 -13.84 8.92
CA ILE A 222 -6.30 -14.18 8.17
C ILE A 222 -5.17 -14.59 9.13
N LEU A 223 -4.93 -13.79 10.15
CA LEU A 223 -3.81 -14.02 11.07
C LEU A 223 -4.06 -15.22 12.00
N ASP A 224 -5.32 -15.44 12.44
CA ASP A 224 -5.68 -16.59 13.27
C ASP A 224 -5.59 -17.90 12.47
N SER A 225 -5.94 -17.89 11.18
CA SER A 225 -5.79 -19.06 10.30
C SER A 225 -4.33 -19.41 10.01
N GLY A 226 -3.45 -18.42 9.94
CA GLY A 226 -1.99 -18.61 9.80
C GLY A 226 -1.36 -19.22 11.06
N SER A 227 -1.83 -18.85 12.25
CA SER A 227 -1.32 -19.37 13.53
C SER A 227 -1.68 -20.84 13.80
N ALA A 228 -2.69 -21.38 13.14
CA ALA A 228 -3.07 -22.78 13.26
C ALA A 228 -2.09 -23.75 12.59
N ASN A 229 -1.23 -23.27 11.68
CA ASN A 229 -0.21 -24.06 10.98
C ASN A 229 1.21 -23.96 11.59
N GLU A 230 1.46 -22.96 12.43
CA GLU A 230 2.71 -22.86 13.18
C GLU A 230 2.37 -22.79 14.67
N GLY A 231 2.56 -23.90 15.39
CA GLY A 231 2.32 -23.99 16.82
C GLY A 231 3.30 -23.15 17.65
N THR A 232 3.31 -21.84 17.46
CA THR A 232 3.98 -20.85 18.32
C THR A 232 3.05 -19.65 18.48
N ALA A 233 2.30 -19.68 19.59
CA ALA A 233 1.58 -18.50 20.03
C ALA A 233 2.56 -17.32 20.18
N LEU A 234 2.40 -16.27 19.40
CA LEU A 234 2.92 -14.94 19.74
C LEU A 234 2.10 -14.41 20.94
N GLY A 235 2.29 -15.04 22.09
CA GLY A 235 1.91 -14.50 23.38
C GLY A 235 2.91 -13.42 23.80
N GLY A 236 3.06 -12.40 22.96
CA GLY A 236 3.84 -11.22 23.34
C GLY A 236 3.08 -10.44 24.40
N SER A 237 3.76 -10.14 25.53
CA SER A 237 3.24 -9.22 26.52
C SER A 237 3.00 -7.84 25.87
N ALA A 238 2.17 -6.99 26.50
CA ALA A 238 2.02 -5.58 26.06
C ALA A 238 3.38 -4.88 25.88
N VAL A 239 4.38 -5.30 26.65
CA VAL A 239 5.78 -4.86 26.56
C VAL A 239 6.39 -5.23 25.20
N ASP A 240 6.22 -6.48 24.75
CA ASP A 240 6.78 -6.97 23.48
C ASP A 240 6.14 -6.29 22.28
N ILE A 241 4.83 -6.05 22.34
CA ILE A 241 4.09 -5.32 21.30
C ILE A 241 4.60 -3.88 21.16
N VAL A 242 4.75 -3.17 22.29
CA VAL A 242 5.22 -1.78 22.29
C VAL A 242 6.70 -1.71 21.90
N ALA A 243 7.53 -2.65 22.38
CA ALA A 243 8.95 -2.71 21.99
C ALA A 243 9.10 -2.91 20.47
N GLY A 244 8.33 -3.83 19.87
CA GLY A 244 8.33 -4.04 18.42
C GLY A 244 7.88 -2.82 17.62
N LEU A 245 6.91 -2.05 18.13
CA LEU A 245 6.49 -0.78 17.51
C LEU A 245 7.60 0.29 17.58
N TYR A 246 8.29 0.41 18.72
CA TYR A 246 9.39 1.38 18.85
C TYR A 246 10.59 1.02 17.98
N GLU A 247 10.99 -0.25 17.93
CA GLU A 247 12.07 -0.70 17.05
C GLU A 247 11.70 -0.60 15.58
N GLY A 248 10.49 -1.05 15.19
CA GLY A 248 10.06 -1.06 13.79
C GLY A 248 9.76 0.32 13.21
N ILE A 249 9.25 1.26 14.02
CA ILE A 249 8.84 2.59 13.55
C ILE A 249 9.91 3.66 13.83
N LEU A 250 10.57 3.59 14.99
CA LEU A 250 11.49 4.64 15.45
C LEU A 250 12.96 4.22 15.40
N GLY A 251 13.25 2.96 15.05
CA GLY A 251 14.60 2.42 14.99
C GLY A 251 15.36 2.46 16.33
N ARG A 252 14.64 2.50 17.46
CA ARG A 252 15.20 2.56 18.80
C ARG A 252 14.38 1.77 19.82
N PRO A 253 14.97 1.31 20.93
CA PRO A 253 14.22 0.64 21.99
C PRO A 253 13.15 1.53 22.63
N ALA A 254 12.09 0.91 23.15
CA ALA A 254 11.06 1.62 23.91
C ALA A 254 11.63 2.17 25.23
N ASP A 255 11.44 3.46 25.47
CA ASP A 255 11.85 4.09 26.74
C ASP A 255 10.95 3.65 27.91
N GLY A 256 11.53 3.48 29.09
CA GLY A 256 10.81 3.32 30.34
C GLY A 256 10.28 1.91 30.66
N GLY A 257 10.59 0.90 29.86
CA GLY A 257 10.18 -0.49 30.11
C GLY A 257 8.68 -0.60 30.41
N SER A 258 8.28 -1.34 31.47
CA SER A 258 6.88 -1.52 31.90
C SER A 258 6.16 -0.23 32.33
N GLU A 259 6.89 0.84 32.60
CA GLU A 259 6.32 2.16 32.96
C GLU A 259 5.93 3.01 31.73
N ASN A 260 6.25 2.55 30.51
CA ASN A 260 5.91 3.25 29.29
C ASN A 260 4.38 3.46 29.19
N PRO A 261 3.90 4.69 28.95
CA PRO A 261 2.46 5.01 28.92
C PRO A 261 1.70 4.24 27.81
N TYR A 262 2.38 3.86 26.74
CA TYR A 262 1.76 3.06 25.67
C TYR A 262 1.56 1.60 26.10
N ILE A 263 2.48 1.02 26.86
CA ILE A 263 2.31 -0.33 27.45
C ILE A 263 1.08 -0.34 28.37
N LYS A 264 0.97 0.63 29.28
CA LYS A 264 -0.20 0.78 30.15
C LYS A 264 -1.52 0.99 29.38
N THR A 265 -1.45 1.56 28.20
CA THR A 265 -2.63 1.74 27.34
C THR A 265 -3.03 0.44 26.66
N VAL A 266 -2.08 -0.33 26.14
CA VAL A 266 -2.32 -1.67 25.55
C VAL A 266 -2.90 -2.62 26.59
N GLU A 267 -2.31 -2.68 27.78
CA GLU A 267 -2.82 -3.51 28.89
C GLU A 267 -4.27 -3.17 29.29
N ARG A 268 -4.62 -1.87 29.38
CA ARG A 268 -5.98 -1.43 29.71
C ARG A 268 -7.02 -1.76 28.66
N ARG A 269 -6.62 -1.80 27.38
CA ARG A 269 -7.54 -2.02 26.26
C ARG A 269 -7.70 -3.48 25.88
N GLY A 270 -6.89 -4.38 26.46
CA GLY A 270 -6.98 -5.82 26.24
C GLY A 270 -6.67 -6.22 24.80
N VAL A 271 -5.62 -5.62 24.22
CA VAL A 271 -5.14 -5.97 22.88
C VAL A 271 -4.25 -7.19 22.96
#